data_69f93c34fcf3270603b8956355bb2b8c
#
_entry.id   69f93c34fcf3270603b8956355bb2b8c
#
_cell.length_a   1.000
_cell.length_b   1.000
_cell.length_c   1.000
_cell.angle_alpha   90.00
_cell.angle_beta   90.00
_cell.angle_gamma   90.00
#
_symmetry.space_group_name_H-M   'P 1'
#
loop_
_entity.id
_entity.type
_entity.pdbx_description
1 polymer ?
#
loop_
_entity_poly.entity_id
_entity_poly.type
_entity_poly.pdbx_seq_one_letter_code
_entity_poly.pdbx_strand_id
1 'polypeptide(L)'
;QTLKEHPEMSSMKETAERFFDVCDTGKGWDACQQFCHADASFSAQAGALADVNTLQEYADWMKGLLTPVPDGQCEVRSFAVDEDRNNVTAYAVFRGTHTGEGGPVPPTGKQIEADYVYVMQFEGPKISHLTKIWNDGISLQQLGWA
;
A
#
# COMPACT_ATOMS: atom_id res chain seq x y z
N GLN A 1 -23.62 -23.64 -16.77
CA GLN A 1 -23.06 -23.49 -16.12
C GLN A 1 -22.69 -22.27 -15.81
N THR A 2 -22.56 -22.06 -15.35
CA THR A 2 -22.29 -20.98 -14.93
C THR A 2 -21.23 -20.32 -15.32
N LEU A 3 -21.16 -19.66 -15.61
CA LEU A 3 -20.25 -19.08 -15.79
C LEU A 3 -19.65 -18.62 -14.88
N LYS A 4 -19.02 -18.68 -14.78
CA LYS A 4 -18.36 -18.35 -13.87
C LYS A 4 -17.42 -17.46 -14.12
N GLU A 5 -16.94 -16.78 -13.24
CA GLU A 5 -15.89 -15.92 -13.44
C GLU A 5 -14.66 -16.63 -13.79
N HIS A 6 -13.68 -15.94 -14.35
CA HIS A 6 -12.37 -16.49 -14.62
C HIS A 6 -11.68 -16.80 -13.30
N PRO A 7 -11.24 -18.03 -13.05
CA PRO A 7 -10.59 -18.35 -11.79
C PRO A 7 -9.35 -17.51 -11.51
N GLU A 8 -8.55 -17.20 -12.56
CA GLU A 8 -7.36 -16.38 -12.36
C GLU A 8 -7.69 -14.97 -11.93
N MET A 9 -8.74 -14.37 -12.55
CA MET A 9 -9.15 -13.01 -12.18
C MET A 9 -9.68 -12.96 -10.77
N SER A 10 -10.51 -13.94 -10.40
CA SER A 10 -11.06 -14.01 -9.04
C SER A 10 -9.95 -14.22 -8.03
N SER A 11 -8.98 -15.06 -8.36
CA SER A 11 -7.85 -15.35 -7.47
C SER A 11 -6.95 -14.14 -7.32
N MET A 12 -6.65 -13.41 -8.40
CA MET A 12 -5.83 -12.21 -8.33
C MET A 12 -6.49 -11.15 -7.45
N LYS A 13 -7.78 -10.91 -7.68
CA LYS A 13 -8.47 -9.90 -6.90
C LYS A 13 -8.46 -10.24 -5.42
N GLU A 14 -8.75 -11.48 -5.10
CA GLU A 14 -8.80 -11.92 -3.71
C GLU A 14 -7.43 -11.80 -3.05
N THR A 15 -6.38 -12.22 -3.73
CA THR A 15 -5.02 -12.11 -3.22
C THR A 15 -4.63 -10.65 -3.01
N ALA A 16 -4.94 -9.79 -3.98
CA ALA A 16 -4.64 -8.38 -3.89
C ALA A 16 -5.39 -7.71 -2.74
N GLU A 17 -6.66 -8.08 -2.54
CA GLU A 17 -7.45 -7.52 -1.44
C GLU A 17 -6.88 -7.93 -0.09
N ARG A 18 -6.47 -9.18 0.05
CA ARG A 18 -5.87 -9.66 1.29
C ARG A 18 -4.52 -9.01 1.57
N PHE A 19 -3.71 -8.87 0.51
CA PHE A 19 -2.43 -8.17 0.64
C PHE A 19 -2.66 -6.73 1.07
N PHE A 20 -3.57 -6.03 0.39
CA PHE A 20 -3.85 -4.63 0.70
C PHE A 20 -4.26 -4.49 2.17
N ASP A 21 -5.14 -5.36 2.64
CA ASP A 21 -5.64 -5.29 4.01
C ASP A 21 -4.52 -5.42 5.02
N VAL A 22 -3.63 -6.39 4.87
CA VAL A 22 -2.57 -6.58 5.87
C VAL A 22 -1.45 -5.55 5.72
N CYS A 23 -1.15 -5.11 4.49
CA CYS A 23 -0.11 -4.11 4.27
C CYS A 23 -0.51 -2.76 4.84
N ASP A 24 -1.71 -2.33 4.53
CA ASP A 24 -2.15 -0.98 4.88
C ASP A 24 -2.69 -0.86 6.30
N THR A 25 -2.84 -1.97 7.00
CA THR A 25 -3.07 -1.95 8.44
C THR A 25 -1.77 -2.14 9.25
N GLY A 26 -0.63 -2.07 8.57
CA GLY A 26 0.67 -2.04 9.24
C GLY A 26 1.13 -3.36 9.83
N LYS A 27 0.73 -4.48 9.24
CA LYS A 27 1.14 -5.80 9.76
C LYS A 27 2.56 -6.19 9.36
N GLY A 28 3.16 -5.48 8.38
CA GLY A 28 4.52 -5.71 7.96
C GLY A 28 4.70 -6.89 7.03
N TRP A 29 5.96 -7.11 6.66
CA TRP A 29 6.29 -8.17 5.69
C TRP A 29 5.89 -9.56 6.17
N ASP A 30 5.99 -9.80 7.47
CA ASP A 30 5.63 -11.11 8.02
C ASP A 30 4.22 -11.54 7.62
N ALA A 31 3.28 -10.61 7.58
CA ALA A 31 1.91 -10.91 7.18
C ALA A 31 1.71 -10.81 5.68
N CYS A 32 2.51 -9.99 4.99
CA CYS A 32 2.34 -9.73 3.56
C CYS A 32 2.98 -10.80 2.69
N GLN A 33 4.05 -11.43 3.16
CA GLN A 33 4.90 -12.27 2.32
C GLN A 33 4.18 -13.44 1.68
N GLN A 34 3.14 -13.94 2.32
CA GLN A 34 2.40 -15.08 1.77
C GLN A 34 1.70 -14.76 0.46
N PHE A 35 1.48 -13.48 0.18
CA PHE A 35 0.80 -13.05 -1.05
C PHE A 35 1.76 -12.61 -2.14
N CYS A 36 3.07 -12.64 -1.87
CA CYS A 36 4.09 -12.03 -2.71
C CYS A 36 5.19 -13.00 -3.03
N HIS A 37 5.87 -12.77 -4.17
CA HIS A 37 7.15 -13.40 -4.41
C HIS A 37 8.16 -12.85 -3.41
N ALA A 38 9.11 -13.70 -3.00
CA ALA A 38 10.11 -13.31 -1.99
C ALA A 38 10.96 -12.12 -2.45
N ASP A 39 11.16 -12.00 -3.77
CA ASP A 39 11.96 -10.93 -4.37
C ASP A 39 11.08 -9.85 -5.01
N ALA A 40 9.82 -9.75 -4.60
CA ALA A 40 8.91 -8.73 -5.15
C ALA A 40 9.52 -7.35 -5.00
N SER A 41 9.45 -6.56 -6.07
CA SER A 41 10.04 -5.23 -6.12
C SER A 41 8.98 -4.15 -5.87
N PHE A 42 9.47 -2.93 -5.67
CA PHE A 42 8.61 -1.80 -5.36
C PHE A 42 9.15 -0.56 -6.06
N SER A 43 8.25 0.29 -6.51
CA SER A 43 8.63 1.60 -7.05
C SER A 43 7.60 2.66 -6.71
N ALA A 44 8.08 3.88 -6.51
CA ALA A 44 7.24 5.05 -6.30
C ALA A 44 8.03 6.29 -6.71
N GLN A 45 7.38 7.21 -7.40
CA GLN A 45 7.99 8.49 -7.73
C GLN A 45 7.62 9.49 -6.64
N ALA A 46 8.08 9.20 -5.43
CA ALA A 46 7.81 10.00 -4.24
C ALA A 46 9.11 10.07 -3.43
N GLY A 47 9.53 11.28 -3.09
CA GLY A 47 10.80 11.47 -2.39
C GLY A 47 10.88 10.73 -1.07
N ALA A 48 9.77 10.64 -0.34
CA ALA A 48 9.72 9.93 0.94
C ALA A 48 10.00 8.43 0.79
N LEU A 49 9.87 7.88 -0.43
CA LEU A 49 10.05 6.46 -0.70
C LEU A 49 11.22 6.21 -1.67
N ALA A 50 12.10 7.20 -1.83
CA ALA A 50 13.17 7.12 -2.83
C ALA A 50 14.10 5.94 -2.63
N ASP A 51 14.31 5.51 -1.37
CA ASP A 51 15.21 4.42 -1.05
C ASP A 51 14.51 3.09 -0.85
N VAL A 52 13.21 3.02 -1.12
CA VAL A 52 12.42 1.80 -0.96
C VAL A 52 12.31 1.12 -2.32
N ASN A 53 12.91 -0.05 -2.46
CA ASN A 53 13.04 -0.74 -3.75
C ASN A 53 12.43 -2.15 -3.75
N THR A 54 12.13 -2.70 -2.59
CA THR A 54 11.50 -4.01 -2.49
C THR A 54 10.16 -3.88 -1.77
N LEU A 55 9.27 -4.83 -2.06
CA LEU A 55 7.97 -4.83 -1.42
C LEU A 55 8.09 -5.13 0.08
N GLN A 56 9.10 -5.91 0.45
CA GLN A 56 9.41 -6.14 1.87
C GLN A 56 9.72 -4.83 2.58
N GLU A 57 10.58 -4.01 1.98
CA GLU A 57 10.92 -2.70 2.56
C GLU A 57 9.70 -1.81 2.68
N TYR A 58 8.83 -1.83 1.67
CA TYR A 58 7.64 -1.00 1.70
C TYR A 58 6.65 -1.46 2.78
N ALA A 59 6.41 -2.76 2.89
CA ALA A 59 5.49 -3.28 3.89
C ALA A 59 5.95 -2.91 5.31
N ASP A 60 7.26 -2.98 5.54
CA ASP A 60 7.82 -2.60 6.83
C ASP A 60 7.83 -1.09 7.04
N TRP A 61 7.97 -0.32 5.96
CA TRP A 61 7.83 1.13 6.01
C TRP A 61 6.40 1.52 6.44
N MET A 62 5.40 0.86 5.88
CA MET A 62 4.01 1.10 6.26
C MET A 62 3.75 0.76 7.72
N LYS A 63 4.34 -0.34 8.19
CA LYS A 63 4.26 -0.70 9.61
C LYS A 63 4.83 0.41 10.47
N GLY A 64 5.98 0.96 10.07
CA GLY A 64 6.63 2.05 10.81
C GLY A 64 5.83 3.34 10.81
N LEU A 65 5.10 3.62 9.74
CA LEU A 65 4.29 4.84 9.65
C LEU A 65 3.21 4.90 10.72
N LEU A 66 2.66 3.75 11.09
CA LEU A 66 1.56 3.71 12.06
C LEU A 66 2.03 3.94 13.50
N THR A 67 3.34 4.03 13.74
CA THR A 67 3.84 4.45 15.05
C THR A 67 3.59 5.95 15.29
N PRO A 68 4.04 6.85 14.41
CA PRO A 68 3.68 8.26 14.59
C PRO A 68 2.23 8.59 14.24
N VAL A 69 1.57 7.76 13.42
CA VAL A 69 0.18 7.99 13.01
C VAL A 69 -0.66 6.77 13.42
N PRO A 70 -0.91 6.62 14.74
CA PRO A 70 -1.51 5.38 15.24
C PRO A 70 -2.96 5.15 14.86
N ASP A 71 -3.68 6.21 14.48
CA ASP A 71 -5.07 6.11 14.03
C ASP A 71 -5.18 6.00 12.51
N GLY A 72 -4.07 5.71 11.83
CA GLY A 72 -4.07 5.60 10.38
C GLY A 72 -5.03 4.54 9.89
N GLN A 73 -5.85 4.89 8.90
CA GLN A 73 -6.76 3.94 8.26
C GLN A 73 -6.97 4.31 6.80
N CYS A 74 -7.32 3.29 6.03
CA CYS A 74 -7.47 3.40 4.60
C CYS A 74 -8.92 3.16 4.22
N GLU A 75 -9.40 3.95 3.27
CA GLU A 75 -10.70 3.74 2.67
C GLU A 75 -10.49 3.42 1.19
N VAL A 76 -10.83 2.19 0.79
CA VAL A 76 -10.71 1.79 -0.61
C VAL A 76 -11.87 2.41 -1.39
N ARG A 77 -11.52 3.10 -2.48
CA ARG A 77 -12.48 3.76 -3.34
C ARG A 77 -12.70 3.04 -4.65
N SER A 78 -11.71 2.30 -5.12
CA SER A 78 -11.82 1.53 -6.36
C SER A 78 -10.83 0.37 -6.30
N PHE A 79 -11.25 -0.79 -6.81
CA PHE A 79 -10.41 -1.97 -6.80
C PHE A 79 -10.72 -2.74 -8.08
N ALA A 80 -9.81 -2.69 -9.06
CA ALA A 80 -10.09 -3.16 -10.41
C ALA A 80 -9.01 -4.12 -10.89
N VAL A 81 -9.44 -5.14 -11.62
CA VAL A 81 -8.56 -6.16 -12.18
C VAL A 81 -8.37 -5.90 -13.66
N ASP A 82 -7.11 -5.91 -14.10
CA ASP A 82 -6.75 -5.92 -15.52
C ASP A 82 -6.22 -7.31 -15.83
N GLU A 83 -7.08 -8.14 -16.39
CA GLU A 83 -6.75 -9.53 -16.66
C GLU A 83 -5.71 -9.65 -17.76
N ASP A 84 -5.78 -8.78 -18.76
CA ASP A 84 -4.86 -8.81 -19.90
C ASP A 84 -3.43 -8.49 -19.47
N ARG A 85 -3.25 -7.66 -18.46
CA ARG A 85 -1.92 -7.22 -18.00
C ARG A 85 -1.52 -7.86 -16.66
N ASN A 86 -2.34 -8.74 -16.15
CA ASN A 86 -2.07 -9.47 -14.89
C ASN A 86 -1.81 -8.53 -13.73
N ASN A 87 -2.60 -7.47 -13.60
CA ASN A 87 -2.45 -6.60 -12.43
C ASN A 87 -3.79 -6.22 -11.84
N VAL A 88 -3.72 -5.75 -10.60
CA VAL A 88 -4.86 -5.23 -9.86
C VAL A 88 -4.50 -3.83 -9.40
N THR A 89 -5.39 -2.89 -9.65
CA THR A 89 -5.17 -1.48 -9.29
C THR A 89 -6.17 -1.09 -8.19
N ALA A 90 -5.65 -0.51 -7.12
CA ALA A 90 -6.48 -0.04 -6.02
C ALA A 90 -6.26 1.45 -5.80
N TYR A 91 -7.35 2.20 -5.75
CA TYR A 91 -7.33 3.60 -5.36
C TYR A 91 -7.94 3.71 -3.97
N ALA A 92 -7.24 4.36 -3.06
CA ALA A 92 -7.68 4.50 -1.68
C ALA A 92 -7.29 5.87 -1.12
N VAL A 93 -7.87 6.19 0.03
CA VAL A 93 -7.54 7.40 0.78
C VAL A 93 -7.04 6.97 2.15
N PHE A 94 -5.89 7.50 2.53
CA PHE A 94 -5.32 7.26 3.86
C PHE A 94 -5.58 8.48 4.73
N ARG A 95 -6.10 8.25 5.94
CA ARG A 95 -6.35 9.31 6.92
C ARG A 95 -5.73 8.94 8.24
N GLY A 96 -5.22 9.96 8.94
CA GLY A 96 -4.65 9.75 10.25
C GLY A 96 -4.23 11.06 10.88
N THR A 97 -3.73 10.97 12.12
CA THR A 97 -3.31 12.13 12.91
C THR A 97 -1.94 11.85 13.50
N HIS A 98 -1.03 12.83 13.38
CA HIS A 98 0.31 12.68 13.94
C HIS A 98 0.28 12.93 15.44
N THR A 99 -0.09 11.90 16.21
CA THR A 99 -0.15 11.98 17.67
C THR A 99 0.91 11.13 18.36
N GLY A 100 1.59 10.24 17.62
CA GLY A 100 2.59 9.35 18.19
C GLY A 100 4.00 9.84 17.99
N GLU A 101 4.92 9.27 18.77
CA GLU A 101 6.34 9.52 18.61
C GLU A 101 6.90 8.70 17.45
N GLY A 102 8.13 9.00 17.06
CA GLY A 102 8.80 8.21 16.03
C GLY A 102 8.79 8.83 14.65
N GLY A 103 8.14 9.96 14.48
CA GLY A 103 8.19 10.70 13.21
C GLY A 103 9.45 11.55 13.12
N PRO A 104 9.63 12.28 12.00
CA PRO A 104 10.80 13.13 11.80
C PRO A 104 10.82 14.35 12.71
N VAL A 105 9.68 14.70 13.29
CA VAL A 105 9.55 15.80 14.25
C VAL A 105 8.63 15.31 15.38
N PRO A 106 8.63 16.01 16.53
CA PRO A 106 7.69 15.66 17.61
C PRO A 106 6.24 15.75 17.12
N PRO A 107 5.31 15.05 17.79
CA PRO A 107 3.91 15.02 17.34
C PRO A 107 3.35 16.40 17.07
N THR A 108 2.82 16.59 15.87
CA THR A 108 2.27 17.88 15.44
C THR A 108 0.78 18.01 15.71
N GLY A 109 0.08 16.88 15.90
CA GLY A 109 -1.36 16.87 16.03
C GLY A 109 -2.09 17.12 14.72
N LYS A 110 -1.36 17.22 13.60
CA LYS A 110 -1.97 17.52 12.31
C LYS A 110 -2.45 16.25 11.63
N GLN A 111 -3.40 16.42 10.73
CA GLN A 111 -4.06 15.32 10.05
C GLN A 111 -3.59 15.19 8.62
N ILE A 112 -3.51 13.95 8.15
CA ILE A 112 -3.25 13.63 6.76
C ILE A 112 -4.53 13.09 6.13
N GLU A 113 -4.77 13.48 4.88
CA GLU A 113 -5.77 12.86 4.02
C GLU A 113 -5.14 12.77 2.65
N ALA A 114 -4.76 11.56 2.26
CA ALA A 114 -3.94 11.36 1.06
C ALA A 114 -4.59 10.37 0.11
N ASP A 115 -4.75 10.81 -1.14
CA ASP A 115 -5.10 9.90 -2.23
C ASP A 115 -3.87 9.10 -2.62
N TYR A 116 -4.03 7.81 -2.88
CA TYR A 116 -2.94 7.01 -3.41
C TYR A 116 -3.46 5.82 -4.19
N VAL A 117 -2.60 5.31 -5.06
CA VAL A 117 -2.93 4.20 -5.93
C VAL A 117 -1.83 3.15 -5.82
N TYR A 118 -2.24 1.89 -5.67
CA TYR A 118 -1.33 0.76 -5.83
C TYR A 118 -1.64 0.07 -7.15
N VAL A 119 -0.60 -0.24 -7.91
CA VAL A 119 -0.72 -1.16 -9.03
C VAL A 119 0.07 -2.41 -8.62
N MET A 120 -0.65 -3.50 -8.41
CA MET A 120 -0.07 -4.75 -7.94
C MET A 120 0.07 -5.70 -9.13
N GLN A 121 1.30 -5.89 -9.59
CA GLN A 121 1.61 -6.73 -10.74
C GLN A 121 1.78 -8.16 -10.26
N PHE A 122 1.12 -9.09 -10.94
CA PHE A 122 1.17 -10.50 -10.60
C PHE A 122 2.07 -11.27 -11.56
N GLU A 123 2.72 -12.26 -11.02
CA GLU A 123 3.42 -13.27 -11.79
C GLU A 123 2.97 -14.61 -11.22
N GLY A 124 2.16 -15.35 -12.00
CA GLY A 124 1.46 -16.50 -11.45
C GLY A 124 0.49 -16.04 -10.36
N PRO A 125 0.37 -16.76 -9.25
CA PRO A 125 -0.63 -16.45 -8.23
C PRO A 125 -0.19 -15.40 -7.20
N LYS A 126 1.02 -14.83 -7.35
CA LYS A 126 1.58 -13.94 -6.34
C LYS A 126 2.03 -12.62 -6.94
N ILE A 127 2.08 -11.60 -6.09
CA ILE A 127 2.51 -10.26 -6.48
C ILE A 127 4.02 -10.25 -6.68
N SER A 128 4.46 -9.76 -7.84
CA SER A 128 5.88 -9.64 -8.19
C SER A 128 6.40 -8.22 -8.11
N HIS A 129 5.50 -7.22 -8.18
CA HIS A 129 5.88 -5.81 -8.14
C HIS A 129 4.69 -4.97 -7.69
N LEU A 130 4.96 -3.94 -6.91
CA LEU A 130 3.96 -2.94 -6.56
C LEU A 130 4.48 -1.56 -6.94
N THR A 131 3.68 -0.83 -7.70
CA THR A 131 3.92 0.59 -7.98
C THR A 131 2.94 1.40 -7.13
N LYS A 132 3.48 2.34 -6.35
CA LYS A 132 2.64 3.27 -5.59
C LYS A 132 2.68 4.64 -6.25
N ILE A 133 1.51 5.20 -6.46
CA ILE A 133 1.35 6.55 -7.01
C ILE A 133 0.79 7.42 -5.89
N TRP A 134 1.56 8.40 -5.45
CA TRP A 134 1.24 9.17 -4.27
C TRP A 134 1.95 10.52 -4.32
N ASN A 135 1.24 11.58 -3.95
CA ASN A 135 1.85 12.90 -3.83
C ASN A 135 2.31 13.08 -2.37
N ASP A 136 3.54 12.66 -2.10
CA ASP A 136 4.08 12.73 -0.75
C ASP A 136 4.32 14.16 -0.29
N GLY A 137 4.61 15.07 -1.21
CA GLY A 137 4.82 16.48 -0.85
C GLY A 137 3.64 17.08 -0.14
N ILE A 138 2.44 16.83 -0.67
CA ILE A 138 1.21 17.32 -0.02
C ILE A 138 1.01 16.66 1.35
N SER A 139 1.23 15.34 1.41
CA SER A 139 1.06 14.60 2.66
C SER A 139 2.01 15.10 3.75
N LEU A 140 3.27 15.31 3.38
CA LEU A 140 4.25 15.79 4.36
C LEU A 140 3.91 17.19 4.87
N GLN A 141 3.40 18.06 3.98
CA GLN A 141 2.93 19.38 4.40
C GLN A 141 1.74 19.27 5.34
N GLN A 142 0.79 18.39 5.03
CA GLN A 142 -0.38 18.21 5.89
C GLN A 142 0.01 17.79 7.31
N LEU A 143 1.00 16.92 7.42
CA LEU A 143 1.47 16.40 8.71
C LEU A 143 2.40 17.37 9.43
N GLY A 144 2.87 18.41 8.75
CA GLY A 144 3.86 19.31 9.31
C GLY A 144 5.26 18.71 9.30
N TRP A 145 5.53 17.77 8.41
CA TRP A 145 6.83 17.11 8.27
C TRP A 145 7.69 17.77 7.18
N ALA A 146 7.13 18.70 6.45
CA ALA A 146 7.84 19.46 5.42
C ALA A 146 7.24 20.85 5.26
#